data_5b255e8cb8ebb1883a2c95dfab071715
#
_entry.id   5b255e8cb8ebb1883a2c95dfab071715
#
_cell.length_a   1.000
_cell.length_b   1.000
_cell.length_c   1.000
_cell.angle_alpha   90.00
_cell.angle_beta   90.00
_cell.angle_gamma   90.00
#
_symmetry.space_group_name_H-M   'P 1'
#
loop_
_entity.id
_entity.type
_entity.pdbx_description
1 polymer ?
#
loop_
_entity_poly.entity_id
_entity_poly.type
_entity_poly.pdbx_seq_one_letter_code
_entity_poly.pdbx_strand_id
1 'polypeptide(L)'
;FTIDLPAELKGVHMSRLVESMTEEISNQFRVHPSIEELQIKILEGLAQKHPFSRGEIKFEFEFGYTTRTPVSNKRTWEVCNVTAITRKENETPYIHEVEIEVIGNTVCPHCMANNDGLTHIQRAIGKLSVIGETAAVPKYGSMIDVIEKSFSSKTYSLLKLEDEMLVTKQMHENPLLVEDVCRNILQLAKEAFSDRDLEMFAEARSLESIHKHDVIAQGRLVTNGY
;
A
#
# COMPACT_ATOMS: atom_id res chain seq x y z
N PHE A 1 2.02 -19.18 2.05
CA PHE A 1 0.82 -19.94 1.63
C PHE A 1 0.02 -20.37 2.84
N THR A 2 -1.30 -20.27 2.73
CA THR A 2 -2.26 -20.88 3.63
C THR A 2 -3.29 -21.63 2.79
N ILE A 3 -3.54 -22.88 3.08
CA ILE A 3 -4.61 -23.68 2.46
C ILE A 3 -5.35 -24.46 3.54
N ASP A 4 -6.64 -24.72 3.31
CA ASP A 4 -7.36 -25.66 4.14
C ASP A 4 -6.94 -27.10 3.81
N LEU A 5 -7.05 -27.96 4.80
CA LEU A 5 -6.73 -29.38 4.65
C LEU A 5 -8.03 -30.19 4.71
N PRO A 6 -8.41 -30.87 3.64
CA PRO A 6 -9.53 -31.80 3.68
C PRO A 6 -9.38 -32.86 4.81
N ALA A 7 -10.47 -33.18 5.52
CA ALA A 7 -10.44 -34.04 6.70
C ALA A 7 -9.89 -35.45 6.43
N GLU A 8 -9.94 -35.90 5.18
CA GLU A 8 -9.45 -37.17 4.71
C GLU A 8 -7.94 -37.25 4.56
N LEU A 9 -7.26 -36.08 4.51
CA LEU A 9 -5.83 -35.99 4.34
C LEU A 9 -5.12 -35.86 5.68
N LYS A 10 -4.06 -36.65 5.87
CA LYS A 10 -3.25 -36.64 7.11
C LYS A 10 -2.31 -35.43 7.22
N GLY A 11 -2.07 -34.69 6.12
CA GLY A 11 -1.16 -33.56 6.08
C GLY A 11 -0.97 -32.98 4.68
N VAL A 12 -0.37 -31.82 4.61
CA VAL A 12 -0.02 -31.13 3.37
C VAL A 12 1.32 -31.66 2.86
N HIS A 13 1.41 -31.93 1.56
CA HIS A 13 2.68 -32.26 0.91
C HIS A 13 3.48 -30.96 0.68
N MET A 14 4.34 -30.59 1.61
CA MET A 14 5.14 -29.36 1.58
C MET A 14 5.92 -29.16 0.27
N SER A 15 6.47 -30.25 -0.30
CA SER A 15 7.19 -30.21 -1.59
C SER A 15 6.33 -29.67 -2.72
N ARG A 16 5.04 -29.99 -2.78
CA ARG A 16 4.12 -29.54 -3.82
C ARG A 16 3.86 -28.04 -3.76
N LEU A 17 3.84 -27.47 -2.54
CA LEU A 17 3.72 -26.02 -2.32
C LEU A 17 4.94 -25.30 -2.90
N VAL A 18 6.14 -25.78 -2.56
CA VAL A 18 7.40 -25.20 -3.04
C VAL A 18 7.56 -25.38 -4.57
N GLU A 19 7.24 -26.57 -5.10
CA GLU A 19 7.28 -26.86 -6.53
C GLU A 19 6.36 -25.92 -7.33
N SER A 20 5.11 -25.70 -6.90
CA SER A 20 4.17 -24.82 -7.60
C SER A 20 4.69 -23.40 -7.69
N MET A 21 5.26 -22.88 -6.59
CA MET A 21 5.88 -21.56 -6.57
C MET A 21 7.14 -21.51 -7.47
N THR A 22 8.00 -22.50 -7.35
CA THR A 22 9.27 -22.55 -8.09
C THR A 22 9.03 -22.63 -9.60
N GLU A 23 8.05 -23.43 -10.05
CA GLU A 23 7.71 -23.58 -11.45
C GLU A 23 7.23 -22.27 -12.07
N GLU A 24 6.39 -21.50 -11.38
CA GLU A 24 5.92 -20.21 -11.89
C GLU A 24 7.00 -19.12 -11.87
N ILE A 25 7.77 -19.01 -10.79
CA ILE A 25 8.80 -17.98 -10.63
C ILE A 25 10.03 -18.29 -11.51
N SER A 26 10.44 -19.56 -11.65
CA SER A 26 11.63 -19.95 -12.41
C SER A 26 11.42 -20.00 -13.91
N ASN A 27 10.19 -19.86 -14.41
CA ASN A 27 9.92 -19.88 -15.82
C ASN A 27 10.28 -18.53 -16.46
N GLN A 28 11.53 -18.39 -16.91
CA GLN A 28 12.09 -17.18 -17.52
C GLN A 28 11.33 -16.66 -18.75
N PHE A 29 10.47 -17.48 -19.35
CA PHE A 29 9.68 -17.13 -20.53
C PHE A 29 8.26 -16.65 -20.20
N ARG A 30 7.84 -16.73 -18.92
CA ARG A 30 6.54 -16.22 -18.50
C ARG A 30 6.69 -14.80 -17.97
N VAL A 31 5.96 -13.88 -18.59
CA VAL A 31 5.79 -12.51 -18.11
C VAL A 31 4.41 -12.42 -17.50
N HIS A 32 4.35 -12.09 -16.22
CA HIS A 32 3.09 -11.82 -15.52
C HIS A 32 2.79 -10.31 -15.58
N PRO A 33 1.57 -9.90 -15.96
CA PRO A 33 1.20 -8.49 -16.04
C PRO A 33 1.23 -7.79 -14.68
N SER A 34 1.00 -8.53 -13.60
CA SER A 34 1.00 -8.03 -12.23
C SER A 34 1.40 -9.13 -11.23
N ILE A 35 1.61 -8.73 -9.98
CA ILE A 35 1.86 -9.66 -8.86
C ILE A 35 0.61 -10.51 -8.58
N GLU A 36 -0.58 -9.92 -8.68
CA GLU A 36 -1.85 -10.60 -8.49
C GLU A 36 -2.04 -11.75 -9.50
N GLU A 37 -1.69 -11.50 -10.76
CA GLU A 37 -1.71 -12.54 -11.81
C GLU A 37 -0.71 -13.67 -11.51
N LEU A 38 0.49 -13.34 -11.05
CA LEU A 38 1.45 -14.34 -10.60
C LEU A 38 0.90 -15.17 -9.43
N GLN A 39 0.29 -14.52 -8.44
CA GLN A 39 -0.31 -15.19 -7.30
C GLN A 39 -1.45 -16.13 -7.71
N ILE A 40 -2.31 -15.70 -8.66
CA ILE A 40 -3.35 -16.56 -9.24
C ILE A 40 -2.72 -17.82 -9.87
N LYS A 41 -1.69 -17.66 -10.72
CA LYS A 41 -1.05 -18.80 -11.40
C LYS A 41 -0.42 -19.78 -10.43
N ILE A 42 0.18 -19.30 -9.35
CA ILE A 42 0.72 -20.16 -8.30
C ILE A 42 -0.39 -20.92 -7.59
N LEU A 43 -1.52 -20.28 -7.24
CA LEU A 43 -2.68 -20.95 -6.63
C LEU A 43 -3.32 -21.98 -7.55
N GLU A 44 -3.46 -21.67 -8.85
CA GLU A 44 -3.96 -22.61 -9.86
C GLU A 44 -3.05 -23.84 -9.99
N GLY A 45 -1.73 -23.64 -10.08
CA GLY A 45 -0.76 -24.73 -10.13
C GLY A 45 -0.76 -25.58 -8.86
N LEU A 46 -0.95 -24.94 -7.70
CA LEU A 46 -1.07 -25.64 -6.43
C LEU A 46 -2.36 -26.48 -6.37
N ALA A 47 -3.50 -25.95 -6.80
CA ALA A 47 -4.78 -26.67 -6.80
C ALA A 47 -4.73 -27.95 -7.64
N GLN A 48 -3.94 -27.96 -8.74
CA GLN A 48 -3.72 -29.16 -9.55
C GLN A 48 -2.92 -30.23 -8.82
N LYS A 49 -1.98 -29.86 -7.95
CA LYS A 49 -1.10 -30.78 -7.21
C LYS A 49 -1.65 -31.17 -5.85
N HIS A 50 -2.43 -30.31 -5.24
CA HIS A 50 -2.98 -30.47 -3.89
C HIS A 50 -4.37 -29.80 -3.82
N PRO A 51 -5.48 -30.57 -3.87
CA PRO A 51 -6.81 -30.00 -3.78
C PRO A 51 -7.03 -29.26 -2.46
N PHE A 52 -7.65 -28.10 -2.53
CA PHE A 52 -8.09 -27.30 -1.39
C PHE A 52 -9.39 -26.56 -1.74
N SER A 53 -10.17 -26.21 -0.74
CA SER A 53 -11.38 -25.39 -0.89
C SER A 53 -11.10 -23.90 -0.63
N ARG A 54 -10.15 -23.60 0.25
CA ARG A 54 -9.68 -22.24 0.55
C ARG A 54 -8.17 -22.17 0.47
N GLY A 55 -7.67 -21.21 -0.31
CA GLY A 55 -6.25 -20.96 -0.45
C GLY A 55 -5.94 -19.47 -0.42
N GLU A 56 -4.82 -19.12 0.19
CA GLU A 56 -4.29 -17.78 0.27
C GLU A 56 -2.80 -17.78 -0.03
N ILE A 57 -2.35 -16.78 -0.77
CA ILE A 57 -0.95 -16.49 -0.98
C ILE A 57 -0.68 -15.03 -0.63
N LYS A 58 0.35 -14.78 0.18
CA LYS A 58 0.79 -13.44 0.60
C LYS A 58 2.22 -13.22 0.12
N PHE A 59 2.47 -12.07 -0.50
CA PHE A 59 3.79 -11.52 -0.80
C PHE A 59 3.99 -10.23 -0.06
N GLU A 60 5.18 -10.04 0.49
CA GLU A 60 5.67 -8.80 1.09
C GLU A 60 6.98 -8.45 0.39
N PHE A 61 7.07 -7.24 -0.18
CA PHE A 61 8.24 -6.82 -0.95
C PHE A 61 8.36 -5.30 -1.01
N GLU A 62 9.55 -4.85 -1.35
CA GLU A 62 9.82 -3.46 -1.66
C GLU A 62 9.54 -3.18 -3.15
N PHE A 63 8.74 -2.16 -3.41
CA PHE A 63 8.42 -1.71 -4.77
C PHE A 63 9.15 -0.41 -5.10
N GLY A 64 9.99 -0.48 -6.12
CA GLY A 64 10.74 0.68 -6.60
C GLY A 64 10.00 1.45 -7.69
N TYR A 65 9.94 2.77 -7.55
CA TYR A 65 9.34 3.66 -8.54
C TYR A 65 10.18 4.92 -8.74
N THR A 66 9.91 5.65 -9.83
CA THR A 66 10.63 6.89 -10.11
C THR A 66 9.71 8.07 -10.01
N THR A 67 10.19 9.16 -9.39
CA THR A 67 9.53 10.45 -9.38
C THR A 67 10.50 11.56 -9.80
N ARG A 68 10.07 12.80 -9.76
CA ARG A 68 10.91 13.97 -10.03
C ARG A 68 10.86 14.94 -8.86
N THR A 69 12.01 15.57 -8.58
CA THR A 69 12.11 16.64 -7.60
C THR A 69 11.30 17.86 -8.05
N PRO A 70 10.71 18.62 -7.11
CA PRO A 70 9.66 19.56 -7.44
C PRO A 70 10.14 20.85 -8.16
N VAL A 71 11.40 21.26 -8.00
CA VAL A 71 11.99 22.46 -8.62
C VAL A 71 13.07 22.08 -9.62
N SER A 72 14.10 21.36 -9.16
CA SER A 72 15.25 21.00 -10.00
C SER A 72 14.92 19.96 -11.07
N ASN A 73 13.72 19.36 -11.01
CA ASN A 73 13.20 18.37 -11.96
C ASN A 73 14.14 17.16 -12.17
N LYS A 74 14.93 16.82 -11.15
CA LYS A 74 15.82 15.65 -11.18
C LYS A 74 15.02 14.38 -11.00
N ARG A 75 15.34 13.35 -11.76
CA ARG A 75 14.79 12.02 -11.58
C ARG A 75 15.38 11.41 -10.32
N THR A 76 14.51 10.89 -9.44
CA THR A 76 14.88 10.18 -8.24
C THR A 76 14.20 8.82 -8.20
N TRP A 77 14.83 7.87 -7.52
CA TRP A 77 14.32 6.53 -7.30
C TRP A 77 13.82 6.43 -5.87
N GLU A 78 12.57 6.04 -5.73
CA GLU A 78 11.90 5.88 -4.44
C GLU A 78 11.53 4.41 -4.23
N VAL A 79 11.34 4.03 -2.98
CA VAL A 79 10.94 2.67 -2.59
C VAL A 79 9.79 2.78 -1.58
N CYS A 80 8.80 1.91 -1.73
CA CYS A 80 7.71 1.74 -0.78
C CYS A 80 7.51 0.25 -0.46
N ASN A 81 6.91 -0.03 0.70
CA ASN A 81 6.54 -1.39 1.07
C ASN A 81 5.19 -1.76 0.47
N VAL A 82 5.10 -2.97 -0.06
CA VAL A 82 3.87 -3.53 -0.63
C VAL A 82 3.60 -4.89 0.01
N THR A 83 2.35 -5.07 0.46
CA THR A 83 1.80 -6.38 0.79
C THR A 83 0.70 -6.70 -0.21
N ALA A 84 0.82 -7.83 -0.90
CA ALA A 84 -0.19 -8.33 -1.83
C ALA A 84 -0.66 -9.71 -1.38
N ILE A 85 -1.97 -9.86 -1.21
CA ILE A 85 -2.61 -11.11 -0.79
C ILE A 85 -3.66 -11.48 -1.82
N THR A 86 -3.64 -12.72 -2.27
CA THR A 86 -4.67 -13.28 -3.15
C THR A 86 -5.34 -14.46 -2.46
N ARG A 87 -6.66 -14.42 -2.42
CA ARG A 87 -7.51 -15.45 -1.81
C ARG A 87 -8.39 -16.11 -2.85
N LYS A 88 -8.59 -17.42 -2.69
CA LYS A 88 -9.54 -18.23 -3.46
C LYS A 88 -10.36 -19.08 -2.50
N GLU A 89 -11.66 -19.04 -2.66
CA GLU A 89 -12.58 -19.91 -1.93
C GLU A 89 -13.54 -20.58 -2.91
N ASN A 90 -13.47 -21.92 -3.01
CA ASN A 90 -14.28 -22.72 -3.93
C ASN A 90 -14.32 -22.11 -5.36
N GLU A 91 -15.52 -22.00 -5.95
CA GLU A 91 -15.73 -21.43 -7.29
C GLU A 91 -15.94 -19.90 -7.29
N THR A 92 -15.75 -19.21 -6.14
CA THR A 92 -15.89 -17.74 -6.10
C THR A 92 -14.77 -17.05 -6.90
N PRO A 93 -14.92 -15.79 -7.33
CA PRO A 93 -13.83 -15.01 -7.88
C PRO A 93 -12.61 -14.94 -6.96
N TYR A 94 -11.43 -14.66 -7.52
CA TYR A 94 -10.27 -14.31 -6.73
C TYR A 94 -10.46 -12.94 -6.08
N ILE A 95 -10.17 -12.86 -4.79
CA ILE A 95 -10.17 -11.62 -4.03
C ILE A 95 -8.72 -11.25 -3.73
N HIS A 96 -8.38 -10.02 -4.03
CA HIS A 96 -7.06 -9.46 -3.75
C HIS A 96 -7.16 -8.43 -2.64
N GLU A 97 -6.16 -8.41 -1.80
CA GLU A 97 -5.88 -7.34 -0.86
C GLU A 97 -4.49 -6.80 -1.16
N VAL A 98 -4.41 -5.51 -1.46
CA VAL A 98 -3.13 -4.82 -1.73
C VAL A 98 -2.99 -3.69 -0.74
N GLU A 99 -1.94 -3.72 0.05
CA GLU A 99 -1.55 -2.64 0.97
C GLU A 99 -0.25 -2.00 0.48
N ILE A 100 -0.23 -0.68 0.44
CA ILE A 100 0.96 0.12 0.14
C ILE A 100 1.24 1.05 1.30
N GLU A 101 2.50 1.09 1.72
CA GLU A 101 3.01 1.93 2.79
C GLU A 101 4.01 2.94 2.22
N VAL A 102 3.76 4.25 2.44
CA VAL A 102 4.60 5.36 1.99
C VAL A 102 4.93 6.29 3.14
N ILE A 103 6.11 6.87 3.12
CA ILE A 103 6.58 7.86 4.10
C ILE A 103 6.31 9.27 3.58
N GLY A 104 5.80 10.14 4.46
CA GLY A 104 5.61 11.57 4.21
C GLY A 104 5.91 12.39 5.47
N ASN A 105 5.51 13.65 5.45
CA ASN A 105 5.67 14.56 6.57
C ASN A 105 4.32 15.06 7.08
N THR A 106 4.23 15.26 8.41
CA THR A 106 3.14 15.96 9.09
C THR A 106 3.68 17.15 9.86
N VAL A 107 2.82 18.14 10.05
CA VAL A 107 3.13 19.41 10.73
C VAL A 107 1.99 19.73 11.68
N CYS A 108 2.28 20.10 12.92
CA CYS A 108 1.24 20.40 13.90
C CYS A 108 0.62 21.78 13.66
N PRO A 109 -0.63 21.87 13.18
CA PRO A 109 -1.32 23.16 12.97
C PRO A 109 -1.59 23.88 14.27
N HIS A 110 -1.85 23.16 15.35
CA HIS A 110 -2.16 23.75 16.66
C HIS A 110 -0.93 24.45 17.27
N CYS A 111 0.24 23.81 17.23
CA CYS A 111 1.49 24.41 17.66
C CYS A 111 1.79 25.66 16.82
N MET A 112 1.65 25.57 15.50
CA MET A 112 1.89 26.69 14.58
C MET A 112 1.00 27.89 14.89
N ALA A 113 -0.27 27.69 15.15
CA ALA A 113 -1.24 28.76 15.43
C ALA A 113 -0.99 29.48 16.77
N ASN A 114 -0.33 28.83 17.73
CA ASN A 114 -0.11 29.35 19.08
C ASN A 114 1.35 29.71 19.39
N ASN A 115 2.22 29.70 18.38
CA ASN A 115 3.67 29.90 18.55
C ASN A 115 4.29 30.68 17.38
N ASP A 116 3.63 31.80 17.01
CA ASP A 116 4.12 32.72 15.96
C ASP A 116 4.56 32.02 14.66
N GLY A 117 3.84 30.96 14.27
CA GLY A 117 4.14 30.17 13.06
C GLY A 117 5.24 29.11 13.25
N LEU A 118 5.85 29.00 14.42
CA LEU A 118 6.80 27.95 14.72
C LEU A 118 6.05 26.67 15.12
N THR A 119 6.53 25.52 14.64
CA THR A 119 5.90 24.24 14.90
C THR A 119 6.87 23.07 14.80
N HIS A 120 6.51 21.94 15.35
CA HIS A 120 7.25 20.70 15.16
C HIS A 120 6.80 20.00 13.89
N ILE A 121 7.76 19.35 13.25
CA ILE A 121 7.60 18.56 12.03
C ILE A 121 8.09 17.15 12.33
N GLN A 122 7.41 16.16 11.80
CA GLN A 122 7.81 14.77 11.95
C GLN A 122 7.47 13.96 10.69
N ARG A 123 8.14 12.82 10.57
CA ARG A 123 7.76 11.81 9.58
C ARG A 123 6.46 11.15 9.98
N ALA A 124 5.69 10.80 8.98
CA ALA A 124 4.52 9.95 9.13
C ALA A 124 4.55 8.84 8.09
N ILE A 125 3.95 7.71 8.46
CA ILE A 125 3.78 6.55 7.59
C ILE A 125 2.31 6.50 7.23
N GLY A 126 1.99 6.57 5.95
CA GLY A 126 0.62 6.40 5.43
C GLY A 126 0.48 5.05 4.75
N LYS A 127 -0.62 4.38 5.03
CA LYS A 127 -1.00 3.11 4.41
C LYS A 127 -2.36 3.22 3.75
N LEU A 128 -2.47 2.64 2.57
CA LEU A 128 -3.74 2.38 1.90
C LEU A 128 -3.81 0.90 1.57
N SER A 129 -4.81 0.23 2.11
CA SER A 129 -5.17 -1.14 1.74
C SER A 129 -6.47 -1.13 0.95
N VAL A 130 -6.51 -1.86 -0.16
CA VAL A 130 -7.69 -2.05 -1.00
C VAL A 130 -8.01 -3.53 -1.12
N ILE A 131 -9.29 -3.88 -1.03
CA ILE A 131 -9.77 -5.26 -1.19
C ILE A 131 -10.82 -5.27 -2.30
N GLY A 132 -10.66 -6.18 -3.27
CA GLY A 132 -11.58 -6.32 -4.38
C GLY A 132 -11.22 -7.48 -5.31
N GLU A 133 -12.05 -7.69 -6.33
CA GLU A 133 -11.75 -8.63 -7.40
C GLU A 133 -10.61 -8.13 -8.31
N THR A 134 -10.00 -9.02 -9.08
CA THR A 134 -8.83 -8.74 -9.92
C THR A 134 -8.96 -7.47 -10.77
N ALA A 135 -10.11 -7.25 -11.41
CA ALA A 135 -10.35 -6.09 -12.27
C ALA A 135 -10.52 -4.77 -11.47
N ALA A 136 -10.84 -4.86 -10.19
CA ALA A 136 -11.06 -3.70 -9.33
C ALA A 136 -9.76 -3.15 -8.73
N VAL A 137 -8.72 -3.96 -8.54
CA VAL A 137 -7.47 -3.54 -7.90
C VAL A 137 -6.78 -2.42 -8.70
N PRO A 138 -6.46 -1.27 -8.07
CA PRO A 138 -5.76 -0.17 -8.73
C PRO A 138 -4.29 -0.51 -8.99
N LYS A 139 -3.67 0.19 -9.93
CA LYS A 139 -2.21 0.13 -10.10
C LYS A 139 -1.50 0.71 -8.87
N TYR A 140 -0.39 0.11 -8.46
CA TYR A 140 0.40 0.57 -7.30
C TYR A 140 0.79 2.04 -7.39
N GLY A 141 1.20 2.53 -8.59
CA GLY A 141 1.51 3.95 -8.78
C GLY A 141 0.36 4.88 -8.45
N SER A 142 -0.89 4.50 -8.78
CA SER A 142 -2.07 5.31 -8.44
C SER A 142 -2.35 5.32 -6.93
N MET A 143 -2.11 4.20 -6.24
CA MET A 143 -2.23 4.13 -4.77
C MET A 143 -1.13 4.96 -4.10
N ILE A 144 0.11 4.89 -4.58
CA ILE A 144 1.23 5.70 -4.11
C ILE A 144 0.91 7.19 -4.24
N ASP A 145 0.41 7.61 -5.42
CA ASP A 145 0.02 9.01 -5.67
C ASP A 145 -1.03 9.52 -4.68
N VAL A 146 -2.02 8.69 -4.35
CA VAL A 146 -3.06 9.00 -3.35
C VAL A 146 -2.42 9.22 -1.98
N ILE A 147 -1.55 8.32 -1.53
CA ILE A 147 -0.91 8.40 -0.22
C ILE A 147 0.03 9.60 -0.16
N GLU A 148 0.88 9.82 -1.18
CA GLU A 148 1.83 10.94 -1.23
C GLU A 148 1.12 12.31 -1.14
N LYS A 149 -0.03 12.45 -1.81
CA LYS A 149 -0.84 13.67 -1.80
C LYS A 149 -1.58 13.94 -0.49
N SER A 150 -1.65 12.94 0.38
CA SER A 150 -2.38 13.04 1.64
C SER A 150 -1.59 13.68 2.78
N PHE A 151 -0.27 13.82 2.63
CA PHE A 151 0.62 14.41 3.64
C PHE A 151 0.73 15.93 3.55
N SER A 152 1.29 16.55 4.58
CA SER A 152 1.71 17.97 4.51
C SER A 152 2.71 18.19 3.39
N SER A 153 3.63 17.26 3.20
CA SER A 153 4.46 17.10 2.01
C SER A 153 4.92 15.65 1.89
N LYS A 154 5.24 15.23 0.67
CA LYS A 154 5.92 13.95 0.46
C LYS A 154 7.42 14.06 0.76
N THR A 155 8.07 12.92 0.92
CA THR A 155 9.53 12.81 1.07
C THR A 155 10.18 12.43 -0.27
N TYR A 156 11.50 12.61 -0.36
CA TYR A 156 12.29 12.30 -1.56
C TYR A 156 13.65 11.75 -1.15
N SER A 157 14.16 10.78 -1.90
CA SER A 157 15.52 10.24 -1.72
C SER A 157 16.62 11.21 -2.20
N LEU A 158 16.27 12.15 -3.08
CA LEU A 158 17.17 13.17 -3.60
C LEU A 158 16.47 14.52 -3.62
N LEU A 159 17.10 15.54 -3.03
CA LEU A 159 16.70 16.95 -3.13
C LEU A 159 17.92 17.81 -3.39
N LYS A 160 17.73 18.95 -4.06
CA LYS A 160 18.67 20.07 -4.12
C LYS A 160 18.17 21.17 -3.19
N LEU A 161 18.99 22.13 -2.84
CA LEU A 161 18.64 23.20 -1.90
C LEU A 161 17.32 23.91 -2.28
N GLU A 162 17.12 24.18 -3.56
CA GLU A 162 15.89 24.80 -4.07
C GLU A 162 14.65 23.90 -3.89
N ASP A 163 14.82 22.57 -4.00
CA ASP A 163 13.78 21.59 -3.72
C ASP A 163 13.47 21.55 -2.21
N GLU A 164 14.50 21.54 -1.36
CA GLU A 164 14.34 21.54 0.11
C GLU A 164 13.57 22.76 0.59
N MET A 165 13.89 23.94 0.03
CA MET A 165 13.19 25.19 0.35
C MET A 165 11.70 25.09 0.00
N LEU A 166 11.34 24.54 -1.17
CA LEU A 166 9.95 24.37 -1.57
C LEU A 166 9.23 23.34 -0.70
N VAL A 167 9.85 22.18 -0.45
CA VAL A 167 9.26 21.12 0.40
C VAL A 167 8.99 21.65 1.81
N THR A 168 9.93 22.39 2.40
CA THR A 168 9.77 23.03 3.71
C THR A 168 8.62 24.05 3.70
N LYS A 169 8.53 24.85 2.65
CA LYS A 169 7.43 25.81 2.48
C LYS A 169 6.08 25.10 2.37
N GLN A 170 5.98 24.06 1.55
CA GLN A 170 4.76 23.25 1.40
C GLN A 170 4.29 22.66 2.73
N MET A 171 5.20 22.15 3.56
CA MET A 171 4.87 21.63 4.89
C MET A 171 4.18 22.69 5.77
N HIS A 172 4.68 23.93 5.76
CA HIS A 172 4.11 25.01 6.56
C HIS A 172 2.83 25.62 5.95
N GLU A 173 2.68 25.55 4.64
CA GLU A 173 1.46 25.99 3.95
C GLU A 173 0.31 24.99 4.04
N ASN A 174 0.62 23.71 4.30
CA ASN A 174 -0.33 22.62 4.42
C ASN A 174 -0.12 21.81 5.71
N PRO A 175 -0.27 22.43 6.91
CA PRO A 175 -0.09 21.73 8.17
C PRO A 175 -1.24 20.77 8.42
N LEU A 176 -0.92 19.47 8.59
CA LEU A 176 -1.88 18.39 8.78
C LEU A 176 -1.53 17.55 10.01
N LEU A 177 -2.53 17.20 10.80
CA LEU A 177 -2.43 16.17 11.81
C LEU A 177 -2.51 14.77 11.16
N VAL A 178 -2.09 13.75 11.89
CA VAL A 178 -2.13 12.36 11.41
C VAL A 178 -3.56 11.91 11.07
N GLU A 179 -4.56 12.40 11.80
CA GLU A 179 -5.98 12.15 11.53
C GLU A 179 -6.41 12.75 10.19
N ASP A 180 -5.88 13.92 9.84
CA ASP A 180 -6.16 14.55 8.54
C ASP A 180 -5.53 13.76 7.40
N VAL A 181 -4.29 13.26 7.60
CA VAL A 181 -3.64 12.38 6.63
C VAL A 181 -4.49 11.13 6.39
N CYS A 182 -4.96 10.46 7.44
CA CYS A 182 -5.83 9.28 7.32
C CYS A 182 -7.12 9.58 6.56
N ARG A 183 -7.80 10.71 6.87
CA ARG A 183 -9.01 11.14 6.16
C ARG A 183 -8.73 11.46 4.69
N ASN A 184 -7.62 12.16 4.41
CA ASN A 184 -7.20 12.51 3.06
C ASN A 184 -6.92 11.27 2.21
N ILE A 185 -6.23 10.24 2.77
CA ILE A 185 -6.00 8.98 2.07
C ILE A 185 -7.33 8.37 1.62
N LEU A 186 -8.32 8.25 2.51
CA LEU A 186 -9.63 7.68 2.18
C LEU A 186 -10.41 8.54 1.19
N GLN A 187 -10.40 9.86 1.36
CA GLN A 187 -11.12 10.78 0.48
C GLN A 187 -10.54 10.75 -0.94
N LEU A 188 -9.22 10.88 -1.07
CA LEU A 188 -8.55 10.84 -2.37
C LEU A 188 -8.65 9.46 -3.03
N ALA A 189 -8.58 8.37 -2.24
CA ALA A 189 -8.80 7.02 -2.76
C ALA A 189 -10.23 6.84 -3.29
N LYS A 190 -11.24 7.32 -2.56
CA LYS A 190 -12.63 7.31 -2.99
C LYS A 190 -12.82 8.05 -4.32
N GLU A 191 -12.20 9.22 -4.48
CA GLU A 191 -12.28 10.00 -5.71
C GLU A 191 -11.55 9.30 -6.86
N ALA A 192 -10.33 8.80 -6.62
CA ALA A 192 -9.49 8.18 -7.63
C ALA A 192 -10.00 6.81 -8.11
N PHE A 193 -10.75 6.08 -7.28
CA PHE A 193 -11.22 4.72 -7.53
C PHE A 193 -12.74 4.59 -7.46
N SER A 194 -13.47 5.69 -7.70
CA SER A 194 -14.93 5.76 -7.59
C SER A 194 -15.70 4.83 -8.54
N ASP A 195 -15.06 4.41 -9.64
CA ASP A 195 -15.60 3.49 -10.64
C ASP A 195 -15.36 2.00 -10.29
N ARG A 196 -14.76 1.70 -9.15
CA ARG A 196 -14.36 0.37 -8.72
C ARG A 196 -15.12 -0.08 -7.49
N ASP A 197 -15.42 -1.37 -7.42
CA ASP A 197 -16.01 -2.00 -6.23
C ASP A 197 -14.88 -2.45 -5.29
N LEU A 198 -14.62 -1.63 -4.29
CA LEU A 198 -13.49 -1.79 -3.37
C LEU A 198 -13.92 -1.54 -1.93
N GLU A 199 -13.40 -2.36 -1.04
CA GLU A 199 -13.25 -2.04 0.36
C GLU A 199 -11.87 -1.42 0.58
N MET A 200 -11.81 -0.27 1.27
CA MET A 200 -10.59 0.49 1.48
C MET A 200 -10.36 0.74 2.97
N PHE A 201 -9.12 0.55 3.40
CA PHE A 201 -8.63 0.91 4.73
C PHE A 201 -7.49 1.89 4.60
N ALA A 202 -7.45 2.87 5.48
CA ALA A 202 -6.30 3.74 5.65
C ALA A 202 -5.80 3.69 7.09
N GLU A 203 -4.48 3.73 7.22
CA GLU A 203 -3.80 3.98 8.47
C GLU A 203 -2.77 5.10 8.24
N ALA A 204 -2.70 6.02 9.19
CA ALA A 204 -1.60 6.99 9.24
C ALA A 204 -0.98 6.95 10.63
N ARG A 205 0.36 6.84 10.70
CA ARG A 205 1.14 6.83 11.93
C ARG A 205 2.15 7.97 11.90
N SER A 206 2.01 8.89 12.85
CA SER A 206 2.95 9.97 13.06
C SER A 206 4.04 9.56 14.03
N LEU A 207 5.31 9.69 13.62
CA LEU A 207 6.48 9.45 14.46
C LEU A 207 6.80 10.77 15.21
N GLU A 208 6.09 10.99 16.30
CA GLU A 208 6.09 12.28 17.01
C GLU A 208 7.49 12.73 17.43
N SER A 209 7.90 13.92 16.99
CA SER A 209 9.26 14.44 17.22
C SER A 209 9.49 14.99 18.63
N ILE A 210 8.44 15.47 19.30
CA ILE A 210 8.54 16.07 20.65
C ILE A 210 7.90 15.21 21.74
N HIS A 211 7.26 14.10 21.40
CA HIS A 211 6.64 13.16 22.32
C HIS A 211 7.39 11.81 22.36
N LYS A 212 7.19 11.04 23.42
CA LYS A 212 7.81 9.70 23.57
C LYS A 212 6.93 8.57 22.99
N HIS A 213 5.84 8.92 22.35
CA HIS A 213 4.89 8.00 21.75
C HIS A 213 4.51 8.49 20.36
N ASP A 214 4.09 7.56 19.52
CA ASP A 214 3.50 7.85 18.21
C ASP A 214 1.99 8.00 18.32
N VAL A 215 1.38 8.59 17.31
CA VAL A 215 -0.07 8.67 17.17
C VAL A 215 -0.48 7.90 15.93
N ILE A 216 -1.56 7.12 16.02
CA ILE A 216 -2.09 6.34 14.90
C ILE A 216 -3.56 6.72 14.69
N ALA A 217 -3.92 7.00 13.45
CA ALA A 217 -5.29 7.16 12.99
C ALA A 217 -5.63 6.07 11.97
N GLN A 218 -6.82 5.51 12.06
CA GLN A 218 -7.30 4.46 11.15
C GLN A 218 -8.70 4.78 10.67
N GLY A 219 -9.03 4.37 9.45
CA GLY A 219 -10.34 4.53 8.87
C GLY A 219 -10.66 3.48 7.82
N ARG A 220 -11.95 3.31 7.53
CA ARG A 220 -12.47 2.37 6.52
C ARG A 220 -13.53 3.04 5.67
N LEU A 221 -13.58 2.66 4.41
CA LEU A 221 -14.57 3.10 3.45
C LEU A 221 -14.88 1.97 2.46
N VAL A 222 -16.13 1.86 2.03
CA VAL A 222 -16.55 0.94 0.98
C VAL A 222 -17.10 1.77 -0.17
N THR A 223 -16.60 1.54 -1.38
CA THR A 223 -17.17 2.13 -2.62
C THR A 223 -18.20 1.16 -3.18
N ASN A 224 -19.34 1.69 -3.65
CA ASN A 224 -20.47 0.91 -4.18
C ASN A 224 -21.12 -0.09 -3.19
N GLY A 225 -20.82 0.03 -1.88
CA GLY A 225 -21.64 -0.62 -0.85
C GLY A 225 -23.00 0.08 -0.78
N TYR A 226 -24.06 -0.63 -1.16
CA TYR A 226 -25.46 -0.20 -1.04
C TYR A 226 -25.83 0.15 0.38
#